data_476495048cd37711c325db2714168706
#
_entry.id   476495048cd37711c325db2714168706
#
_cell.length_a   1.000
_cell.length_b   1.000
_cell.length_c   1.000
_cell.angle_alpha   90.00
_cell.angle_beta   90.00
_cell.angle_gamma   90.00
#
_symmetry.space_group_name_H-M   'P 1'
#
loop_
_entity.id
_entity.type
_entity.pdbx_description
1 polymer ?
#
loop_
_entity_poly.entity_id
_entity_poly.type
_entity_poly.pdbx_seq_one_letter_code
_entity_poly.pdbx_strand_id
1 'polypeptide(L)'
;VDGQEPPPRDWYELLMAESTAAAIDPRIVDWSASVEVRHATHRLVTSEGGDVEQRYRIMLPGLAVSAHADGDTQTRTLNGYRGICQQGGPEVLARFGFAGAGRRVAEEALELVLAPNCPAGRMDVLLAPDQMVLQIHESIGHPLELDRILGDERNFAGTSFVTPDMFGHYRYGSELLNVTFDPTRPEELASYGYDDEGTRAERTWLIRRGILEHLWEDFFRLTDANRVGVLCNFLGIEGGVRPSHEHRYT
;
A
#
# COMPACT_ATOMS: atom_id res chain seq x y z
N VAL A 1 -2.82 -2.13 20.32
CA VAL A 1 -1.80 -1.14 20.03
C VAL A 1 -1.80 -0.11 21.16
N ASP A 2 -0.91 -0.30 22.16
CA ASP A 2 -0.96 0.42 23.45
C ASP A 2 -0.02 1.64 23.54
N GLY A 3 0.53 2.11 22.44
CA GLY A 3 1.36 3.30 22.41
C GLY A 3 0.51 4.56 22.63
N GLN A 4 0.91 5.39 23.60
CA GLN A 4 0.28 6.69 23.82
C GLN A 4 0.64 7.63 22.67
N GLU A 5 -0.33 8.35 22.14
CA GLU A 5 -0.05 9.36 21.12
C GLU A 5 0.78 10.49 21.71
N PRO A 6 1.77 11.01 20.96
CA PRO A 6 2.47 12.21 21.35
C PRO A 6 1.51 13.39 21.53
N PRO A 7 1.83 14.34 22.40
CA PRO A 7 1.10 15.59 22.47
C PRO A 7 1.02 16.29 21.10
N PRO A 8 -0.05 17.02 20.80
CA PRO A 8 -0.19 17.74 19.52
C PRO A 8 0.99 18.66 19.19
N ARG A 9 1.66 19.19 20.19
CA ARG A 9 2.84 20.03 20.05
C ARG A 9 4.01 19.26 19.41
N ASP A 10 4.26 18.04 19.85
CA ASP A 10 5.39 17.23 19.34
C ASP A 10 5.18 16.85 17.88
N TRP A 11 3.93 16.56 17.49
CA TRP A 11 3.55 16.38 16.09
C TRP A 11 3.83 17.65 15.27
N TYR A 12 3.41 18.79 15.76
CA TYR A 12 3.62 20.06 15.07
C TYR A 12 5.12 20.38 14.91
N GLU A 13 5.92 20.19 15.97
CA GLU A 13 7.37 20.43 15.95
C GLU A 13 8.06 19.51 14.93
N LEU A 14 7.69 18.23 14.87
CA LEU A 14 8.21 17.27 13.88
C LEU A 14 7.85 17.71 12.46
N LEU A 15 6.58 17.98 12.18
CA LEU A 15 6.12 18.34 10.83
C LEU A 15 6.74 19.66 10.36
N MET A 16 6.89 20.63 11.25
CA MET A 16 7.56 21.91 10.98
C MET A 16 9.04 21.71 10.69
N ALA A 17 9.70 20.82 11.42
CA ALA A 17 11.13 20.53 11.18
C ALA A 17 11.34 19.94 9.79
N GLU A 18 10.54 18.94 9.39
CA GLU A 18 10.61 18.32 8.07
C GLU A 18 10.26 19.29 6.95
N SER A 19 9.19 20.06 7.14
CA SER A 19 8.75 21.09 6.19
C SER A 19 9.84 22.16 5.97
N THR A 20 10.44 22.65 7.05
CA THR A 20 11.54 23.64 6.98
C THR A 20 12.77 23.04 6.31
N ALA A 21 13.10 21.79 6.60
CA ALA A 21 14.25 21.10 6.02
C ALA A 21 14.13 20.85 4.51
N ALA A 22 12.91 20.87 3.96
CA ALA A 22 12.65 20.72 2.52
C ALA A 22 12.96 21.99 1.71
N ALA A 23 12.94 23.16 2.30
CA ALA A 23 13.12 24.46 1.63
C ALA A 23 14.63 24.76 1.37
N ILE A 24 15.31 23.95 0.57
CA ILE A 24 16.76 24.00 0.37
C ILE A 24 17.22 24.76 -0.87
N ASP A 25 16.33 25.02 -1.84
CA ASP A 25 16.68 25.59 -3.14
C ASP A 25 15.47 26.41 -3.69
N PRO A 26 15.69 27.52 -4.39
CA PRO A 26 14.60 28.32 -4.99
C PRO A 26 13.73 27.57 -6.01
N ARG A 27 14.22 26.48 -6.57
CA ARG A 27 13.46 25.62 -7.48
C ARG A 27 12.45 24.71 -6.76
N ILE A 28 12.55 24.58 -5.44
CA ILE A 28 11.51 23.93 -4.65
C ILE A 28 10.33 24.90 -4.57
N VAL A 29 9.22 24.54 -5.19
CA VAL A 29 8.06 25.42 -5.37
C VAL A 29 6.88 25.03 -4.46
N ASP A 30 6.84 23.79 -3.98
CA ASP A 30 5.83 23.31 -3.05
C ASP A 30 6.38 22.16 -2.20
N TRP A 31 5.94 22.10 -0.95
CA TRP A 31 6.27 20.99 -0.05
C TRP A 31 5.23 20.86 1.06
N SER A 32 5.02 19.63 1.52
CA SER A 32 4.11 19.34 2.61
C SER A 32 4.62 18.21 3.49
N ALA A 33 4.39 18.34 4.78
CA ALA A 33 4.58 17.27 5.76
C ALA A 33 3.28 17.10 6.55
N SER A 34 2.78 15.88 6.65
CA SER A 34 1.52 15.57 7.31
C SER A 34 1.56 14.24 8.04
N VAL A 35 0.74 14.12 9.07
CA VAL A 35 0.40 12.84 9.70
C VAL A 35 -1.09 12.85 9.97
N GLU A 36 -1.80 11.91 9.38
CA GLU A 36 -3.18 11.62 9.71
C GLU A 36 -3.23 10.36 10.57
N VAL A 37 -3.98 10.39 11.66
CA VAL A 37 -4.20 9.25 12.54
C VAL A 37 -5.68 8.91 12.52
N ARG A 38 -6.01 7.67 12.17
CA ARG A 38 -7.39 7.18 12.17
C ARG A 38 -7.56 6.12 13.24
N HIS A 39 -8.61 6.29 14.03
CA HIS A 39 -9.10 5.27 14.95
C HIS A 39 -10.41 4.72 14.42
N ALA A 40 -10.51 3.40 14.32
CA ALA A 40 -11.75 2.73 13.96
C ALA A 40 -12.06 1.60 14.94
N THR A 41 -13.33 1.43 15.24
CA THR A 41 -13.84 0.29 15.99
C THR A 41 -14.93 -0.36 15.17
N HIS A 42 -14.73 -1.62 14.82
CA HIS A 42 -15.71 -2.45 14.12
C HIS A 42 -16.28 -3.48 15.09
N ARG A 43 -17.59 -3.60 15.16
CA ARG A 43 -18.26 -4.62 15.94
C ARG A 43 -19.25 -5.38 15.07
N LEU A 44 -19.06 -6.69 15.02
CA LEU A 44 -19.96 -7.63 14.35
C LEU A 44 -20.74 -8.42 15.41
N VAL A 45 -22.06 -8.41 15.29
CA VAL A 45 -22.94 -9.23 16.13
C VAL A 45 -23.82 -10.06 15.21
N THR A 46 -23.85 -11.37 15.42
CA THR A 46 -24.63 -12.29 14.60
C THR A 46 -25.82 -12.88 15.38
N SER A 47 -26.86 -13.30 14.67
CA SER A 47 -28.02 -13.97 15.26
C SER A 47 -27.68 -15.31 15.94
N GLU A 48 -26.53 -15.90 15.58
CA GLU A 48 -26.05 -17.18 16.11
C GLU A 48 -25.16 -16.99 17.36
N GLY A 49 -25.06 -15.75 17.87
CA GLY A 49 -24.36 -15.43 19.12
C GLY A 49 -22.91 -15.02 18.93
N GLY A 50 -22.48 -14.76 17.71
CA GLY A 50 -21.18 -14.14 17.45
C GLY A 50 -21.16 -12.68 17.95
N ASP A 51 -20.11 -12.28 18.66
CA ASP A 51 -19.86 -10.89 19.09
C ASP A 51 -18.35 -10.62 18.99
N VAL A 52 -17.94 -9.93 17.95
CA VAL A 52 -16.54 -9.62 17.64
C VAL A 52 -16.36 -8.11 17.61
N GLU A 53 -15.42 -7.60 18.40
CA GLU A 53 -15.00 -6.21 18.36
C GLU A 53 -13.55 -6.10 17.96
N GLN A 54 -13.25 -5.30 16.93
CA GLN A 54 -11.91 -5.06 16.43
C GLN A 54 -11.62 -3.56 16.45
N ARG A 55 -10.44 -3.20 16.93
CA ARG A 55 -10.00 -1.80 17.02
C ARG A 55 -8.74 -1.59 16.20
N TYR A 56 -8.76 -0.57 15.38
CA TYR A 56 -7.68 -0.22 14.49
C TYR A 56 -7.16 1.18 14.80
N ARG A 57 -5.85 1.34 14.78
CA ARG A 57 -5.19 2.63 14.70
C ARG A 57 -4.33 2.64 13.46
N ILE A 58 -4.61 3.56 12.55
CA ILE A 58 -3.96 3.66 11.24
C ILE A 58 -3.19 4.98 11.21
N MET A 59 -1.91 4.88 10.89
CA MET A 59 -1.02 6.01 10.66
C MET A 59 -0.86 6.23 9.16
N LEU A 60 -1.12 7.46 8.71
CA LEU A 60 -0.97 7.88 7.32
C LEU A 60 -0.02 9.08 7.24
N PRO A 61 1.28 8.88 7.41
CA PRO A 61 2.26 9.94 7.24
C PRO A 61 2.42 10.29 5.76
N GLY A 62 2.67 11.57 5.49
CA GLY A 62 2.92 12.08 4.15
C GLY A 62 4.02 13.12 4.17
N LEU A 63 4.95 13.01 3.24
CA LEU A 63 5.99 14.02 2.98
C LEU A 63 6.18 14.09 1.46
N ALA A 64 5.90 15.24 0.90
CA ALA A 64 6.00 15.49 -0.53
C ALA A 64 6.74 16.80 -0.79
N VAL A 65 7.54 16.83 -1.85
CA VAL A 65 8.28 18.00 -2.31
C VAL A 65 8.21 18.08 -3.82
N SER A 66 7.89 19.26 -4.34
CA SER A 66 7.82 19.58 -5.77
C SER A 66 8.93 20.54 -6.14
N ALA A 67 9.69 20.20 -7.18
CA ALA A 67 10.69 21.06 -7.78
C ALA A 67 10.27 21.48 -9.19
N HIS A 68 10.59 22.72 -9.57
CA HIS A 68 10.35 23.28 -10.91
C HIS A 68 11.65 23.75 -11.55
N ALA A 69 11.92 23.30 -12.76
CA ALA A 69 13.05 23.76 -13.59
C ALA A 69 12.72 23.62 -15.07
N ASP A 70 13.21 24.54 -15.89
CA ASP A 70 13.11 24.50 -17.36
C ASP A 70 11.69 24.28 -17.92
N GLY A 71 10.66 24.76 -17.18
CA GLY A 71 9.26 24.62 -17.57
C GLY A 71 8.61 23.30 -17.19
N ASP A 72 9.33 22.41 -16.49
CA ASP A 72 8.81 21.14 -15.94
C ASP A 72 8.70 21.19 -14.40
N THR A 73 7.77 20.42 -13.85
CA THR A 73 7.57 20.29 -12.41
C THR A 73 7.49 18.81 -12.04
N GLN A 74 8.35 18.40 -11.13
CA GLN A 74 8.41 17.02 -10.67
C GLN A 74 8.22 16.96 -9.14
N THR A 75 7.50 15.93 -8.68
CA THR A 75 7.21 15.72 -7.25
C THR A 75 7.84 14.42 -6.76
N ARG A 76 8.51 14.50 -5.62
CA ARG A 76 8.96 13.32 -4.87
C ARG A 76 8.19 13.21 -3.56
N THR A 77 7.91 11.97 -3.17
CA THR A 77 7.28 11.65 -1.89
C THR A 77 8.17 10.68 -1.11
N LEU A 78 8.08 10.71 0.20
CA LEU A 78 8.77 9.74 1.03
C LEU A 78 8.19 8.33 0.79
N ASN A 79 9.02 7.45 0.22
CA ASN A 79 8.68 6.05 -0.08
C ASN A 79 7.46 5.85 -0.99
N GLY A 80 7.17 6.82 -1.90
CA GLY A 80 6.05 6.76 -2.82
C GLY A 80 4.71 7.24 -2.23
N TYR A 81 3.68 7.28 -3.07
CA TYR A 81 2.35 7.73 -2.66
C TYR A 81 1.72 6.73 -1.68
N ARG A 82 1.49 7.16 -0.42
CA ARG A 82 0.97 6.34 0.68
C ARG A 82 1.81 5.09 1.02
N GLY A 83 3.05 5.00 0.54
CA GLY A 83 3.92 3.85 0.74
C GLY A 83 4.37 3.61 2.19
N ILE A 84 4.06 4.53 3.09
CA ILE A 84 4.42 4.46 4.52
C ILE A 84 3.21 4.37 5.45
N CYS A 85 2.01 4.13 4.90
CA CYS A 85 0.81 3.97 5.71
C CYS A 85 0.76 2.59 6.34
N GLN A 86 0.55 2.51 7.66
CA GLN A 86 0.45 1.24 8.38
C GLN A 86 -0.53 1.31 9.56
N GLN A 87 -1.01 0.16 10.00
CA GLN A 87 -1.55 0.02 11.33
C GLN A 87 -0.42 0.14 12.35
N GLY A 88 -0.65 0.90 13.41
CA GLY A 88 0.37 1.13 14.43
C GLY A 88 0.21 2.47 15.12
N GLY A 89 1.27 2.90 15.78
CA GLY A 89 1.40 4.19 16.44
C GLY A 89 2.55 5.02 15.88
N PRO A 90 3.08 5.95 16.71
CA PRO A 90 4.18 6.82 16.32
C PRO A 90 5.44 6.10 15.83
N GLU A 91 5.62 4.84 16.21
CA GLU A 91 6.72 3.98 15.75
C GLU A 91 6.74 3.76 14.24
N VAL A 92 5.59 3.92 13.56
CA VAL A 92 5.49 3.87 12.09
C VAL A 92 6.38 4.94 11.46
N LEU A 93 6.39 6.16 12.00
CA LEU A 93 7.25 7.23 11.51
C LEU A 93 8.74 6.90 11.61
N ALA A 94 9.16 6.33 12.74
CA ALA A 94 10.54 5.92 12.95
C ALA A 94 10.94 4.77 12.00
N ARG A 95 10.03 3.81 11.80
CA ARG A 95 10.24 2.68 10.91
C ARG A 95 10.54 3.10 9.47
N PHE A 96 9.89 4.14 8.99
CA PHE A 96 10.08 4.66 7.64
C PHE A 96 11.06 5.83 7.54
N GLY A 97 11.71 6.20 8.64
CA GLY A 97 12.67 7.27 8.64
C GLY A 97 12.05 8.63 8.26
N PHE A 98 10.88 8.93 8.82
CA PHE A 98 10.16 10.18 8.54
C PHE A 98 10.94 11.38 9.06
N ALA A 99 11.43 11.29 10.30
CA ALA A 99 12.27 12.34 10.88
C ALA A 99 13.61 12.46 10.15
N GLY A 100 13.93 13.65 9.67
CA GLY A 100 15.11 13.97 8.88
C GLY A 100 14.99 13.69 7.38
N ALA A 101 13.79 13.31 6.89
CA ALA A 101 13.57 13.01 5.48
C ALA A 101 13.34 14.24 4.59
N GLY A 102 12.92 15.38 5.16
CA GLY A 102 12.53 16.57 4.39
C GLY A 102 13.61 17.03 3.40
N ARG A 103 14.85 17.17 3.88
CA ARG A 103 15.98 17.55 3.03
C ARG A 103 16.25 16.52 1.92
N ARG A 104 16.28 15.23 2.26
CA ARG A 104 16.54 14.16 1.28
C ARG A 104 15.52 14.12 0.17
N VAL A 105 14.22 14.19 0.52
CA VAL A 105 13.13 14.20 -0.47
C VAL A 105 13.22 15.43 -1.38
N ALA A 106 13.65 16.59 -0.85
CA ALA A 106 13.87 17.79 -1.64
C ALA A 106 15.06 17.64 -2.61
N GLU A 107 16.18 17.05 -2.16
CA GLU A 107 17.33 16.74 -3.01
C GLU A 107 16.92 15.78 -4.15
N GLU A 108 16.15 14.73 -3.84
CA GLU A 108 15.60 13.79 -4.83
C GLU A 108 14.64 14.48 -5.83
N ALA A 109 13.83 15.44 -5.40
CA ALA A 109 12.95 16.20 -6.29
C ALA A 109 13.73 17.08 -7.25
N LEU A 110 14.82 17.73 -6.77
CA LEU A 110 15.73 18.53 -7.59
C LEU A 110 16.48 17.67 -8.60
N GLU A 111 16.91 16.49 -8.23
CA GLU A 111 17.54 15.55 -9.16
C GLU A 111 16.54 15.08 -10.23
N LEU A 112 15.32 14.76 -9.83
CA LEU A 112 14.28 14.26 -10.74
C LEU A 112 13.89 15.30 -11.79
N VAL A 113 13.69 16.56 -11.41
CA VAL A 113 13.27 17.61 -12.33
C VAL A 113 14.36 17.95 -13.39
N LEU A 114 15.62 17.61 -13.11
CA LEU A 114 16.75 17.78 -14.04
C LEU A 114 17.10 16.49 -14.80
N ALA A 115 16.48 15.37 -14.44
CA ALA A 115 16.77 14.09 -15.06
C ALA A 115 16.30 14.05 -16.52
N PRO A 116 17.05 13.43 -17.43
CA PRO A 116 16.59 13.24 -18.79
C PRO A 116 15.41 12.26 -18.81
N ASN A 117 14.51 12.43 -19.79
CA ASN A 117 13.42 11.49 -19.99
C ASN A 117 13.94 10.07 -20.25
N CYS A 118 13.24 9.07 -19.68
CA CYS A 118 13.54 7.68 -19.95
C CYS A 118 13.51 7.40 -21.45
N PRO A 119 14.55 6.77 -22.04
CA PRO A 119 14.58 6.48 -23.45
C PRO A 119 13.46 5.49 -23.84
N ALA A 120 12.81 5.76 -24.98
CA ALA A 120 11.86 4.80 -25.54
C ALA A 120 12.61 3.58 -26.11
N GLY A 121 12.14 2.37 -25.80
CA GLY A 121 12.76 1.16 -26.32
C GLY A 121 12.32 -0.10 -25.57
N ARG A 122 12.80 -1.24 -26.04
CA ARG A 122 12.64 -2.51 -25.34
C ARG A 122 13.81 -2.68 -24.36
N MET A 123 13.51 -2.83 -23.09
CA MET A 123 14.50 -2.95 -22.03
C MET A 123 13.97 -3.81 -20.88
N ASP A 124 14.87 -4.28 -20.02
CA ASP A 124 14.49 -4.87 -18.75
C ASP A 124 14.08 -3.76 -17.77
N VAL A 125 13.07 -4.01 -16.97
CA VAL A 125 12.51 -3.04 -16.03
C VAL A 125 12.51 -3.64 -14.62
N LEU A 126 13.11 -2.93 -13.68
CA LEU A 126 12.97 -3.21 -12.25
C LEU A 126 11.91 -2.27 -11.67
N LEU A 127 10.77 -2.84 -11.27
CA LEU A 127 9.69 -2.07 -10.64
C LEU A 127 9.89 -2.01 -9.14
N ALA A 128 9.90 -0.80 -8.59
CA ALA A 128 9.93 -0.57 -7.16
C ALA A 128 8.60 -1.00 -6.51
N PRO A 129 8.58 -1.35 -5.21
CA PRO A 129 7.38 -1.84 -4.52
C PRO A 129 6.18 -0.90 -4.60
N ASP A 130 6.38 0.41 -4.55
CA ASP A 130 5.29 1.39 -4.66
C ASP A 130 4.59 1.34 -6.03
N GLN A 131 5.34 1.06 -7.11
CA GLN A 131 4.76 0.80 -8.42
C GLN A 131 4.18 -0.62 -8.52
N MET A 132 4.84 -1.62 -7.89
CA MET A 132 4.37 -3.00 -7.89
C MET A 132 3.05 -3.18 -7.15
N VAL A 133 2.77 -2.39 -6.12
CA VAL A 133 1.45 -2.39 -5.44
C VAL A 133 0.31 -2.22 -6.45
N LEU A 134 0.40 -1.19 -7.28
CA LEU A 134 -0.62 -0.93 -8.29
C LEU A 134 -0.66 -2.02 -9.37
N GLN A 135 0.51 -2.48 -9.82
CA GLN A 135 0.60 -3.55 -10.82
C GLN A 135 -0.04 -4.86 -10.33
N ILE A 136 0.19 -5.25 -9.07
CA ILE A 136 -0.40 -6.45 -8.47
C ILE A 136 -1.91 -6.25 -8.28
N HIS A 137 -2.35 -5.08 -7.82
CA HIS A 137 -3.75 -4.74 -7.66
C HIS A 137 -4.53 -4.92 -8.97
N GLU A 138 -4.05 -4.33 -10.06
CA GLU A 138 -4.73 -4.38 -11.36
C GLU A 138 -4.60 -5.74 -12.05
N SER A 139 -3.44 -6.39 -11.93
CA SER A 139 -3.16 -7.62 -12.70
C SER A 139 -3.51 -8.91 -11.96
N ILE A 140 -3.69 -8.87 -10.63
CA ILE A 140 -3.98 -10.05 -9.80
C ILE A 140 -5.21 -9.79 -8.94
N GLY A 141 -5.26 -8.67 -8.21
CA GLY A 141 -6.35 -8.35 -7.29
C GLY A 141 -7.70 -8.37 -7.98
N HIS A 142 -7.93 -7.42 -8.83
CA HIS A 142 -9.21 -7.30 -9.55
C HIS A 142 -9.58 -8.53 -10.37
N PRO A 143 -8.67 -9.20 -11.10
CA PRO A 143 -9.03 -10.45 -11.79
C PRO A 143 -9.47 -11.59 -10.89
N LEU A 144 -9.09 -11.60 -9.62
CA LEU A 144 -9.47 -12.66 -8.68
C LEU A 144 -10.70 -12.32 -7.82
N GLU A 145 -11.33 -11.16 -8.04
CA GLU A 145 -12.62 -10.82 -7.42
C GLU A 145 -13.70 -11.74 -7.95
N LEU A 146 -14.42 -12.42 -7.07
CA LEU A 146 -15.42 -13.42 -7.45
C LEU A 146 -16.59 -12.80 -8.22
N ASP A 147 -17.08 -11.61 -7.81
CA ASP A 147 -18.15 -10.87 -8.50
C ASP A 147 -17.77 -10.53 -9.94
N ARG A 148 -16.49 -10.17 -10.19
CA ARG A 148 -15.99 -9.98 -11.56
C ARG A 148 -15.90 -11.29 -12.32
N ILE A 149 -15.48 -12.37 -11.66
CA ILE A 149 -15.44 -13.73 -12.24
C ILE A 149 -16.83 -14.20 -12.62
N LEU A 150 -17.83 -13.98 -11.73
CA LEU A 150 -19.23 -14.33 -11.98
C LEU A 150 -19.96 -13.33 -12.89
N GLY A 151 -19.41 -12.13 -13.06
CA GLY A 151 -19.95 -11.10 -13.92
C GLY A 151 -20.99 -10.19 -13.26
N ASP A 152 -21.10 -10.19 -11.95
CA ASP A 152 -22.02 -9.35 -11.18
C ASP A 152 -21.64 -7.87 -11.26
N GLU A 153 -20.34 -7.56 -11.36
CA GLU A 153 -19.78 -6.22 -11.50
C GLU A 153 -19.73 -5.70 -12.96
N ARG A 154 -20.24 -6.46 -13.93
CA ARG A 154 -20.07 -6.18 -15.38
C ARG A 154 -20.38 -4.75 -15.77
N ASN A 155 -21.45 -4.18 -15.23
CA ASN A 155 -21.93 -2.85 -15.61
C ASN A 155 -21.18 -1.72 -14.91
N PHE A 156 -20.47 -2.01 -13.84
CA PHE A 156 -19.75 -1.02 -13.03
C PHE A 156 -18.25 -1.09 -13.24
N ALA A 157 -17.66 -2.29 -13.12
CA ALA A 157 -16.21 -2.47 -13.09
C ALA A 157 -15.69 -3.49 -14.11
N GLY A 158 -16.55 -3.99 -14.99
CA GLY A 158 -16.20 -4.98 -16.01
C GLY A 158 -16.23 -6.42 -15.49
N THR A 159 -15.56 -7.31 -16.23
CA THR A 159 -15.46 -8.74 -15.91
C THR A 159 -14.01 -9.15 -15.74
N SER A 160 -13.78 -10.36 -15.23
CA SER A 160 -12.46 -10.99 -15.18
C SER A 160 -12.21 -11.87 -16.41
N PHE A 161 -10.93 -12.08 -16.73
CA PHE A 161 -10.51 -13.16 -17.64
C PHE A 161 -10.41 -14.50 -16.91
N VAL A 162 -10.34 -14.49 -15.58
CA VAL A 162 -10.30 -15.69 -14.76
C VAL A 162 -11.69 -16.33 -14.72
N THR A 163 -11.71 -17.66 -14.82
CA THR A 163 -12.92 -18.46 -14.72
C THR A 163 -12.74 -19.56 -13.65
N PRO A 164 -13.84 -20.07 -13.07
CA PRO A 164 -13.76 -21.04 -11.98
C PRO A 164 -12.98 -22.32 -12.31
N ASP A 165 -12.96 -22.72 -13.57
CA ASP A 165 -12.23 -23.90 -14.03
C ASP A 165 -10.70 -23.72 -14.08
N MET A 166 -10.20 -22.48 -13.97
CA MET A 166 -8.75 -22.19 -14.01
C MET A 166 -8.01 -22.57 -12.73
N PHE A 167 -8.70 -22.68 -11.61
CA PHE A 167 -8.07 -22.94 -10.32
C PHE A 167 -7.38 -24.29 -10.25
N GLY A 168 -6.19 -24.32 -9.64
CA GLY A 168 -5.36 -25.50 -9.46
C GLY A 168 -4.47 -25.86 -10.65
N HIS A 169 -4.63 -25.24 -11.82
CA HIS A 169 -3.83 -25.62 -12.99
C HIS A 169 -3.45 -24.47 -13.94
N TYR A 170 -4.15 -23.35 -13.92
CA TYR A 170 -3.85 -22.22 -14.79
C TYR A 170 -2.50 -21.58 -14.43
N ARG A 171 -1.62 -21.48 -15.43
CA ARG A 171 -0.33 -20.81 -15.28
C ARG A 171 -0.51 -19.30 -15.45
N TYR A 172 -0.59 -18.62 -14.32
CA TYR A 172 -0.75 -17.18 -14.25
C TYR A 172 0.54 -16.41 -14.58
N GLY A 173 1.69 -16.98 -14.26
CA GLY A 173 2.98 -16.35 -14.47
C GLY A 173 4.15 -17.33 -14.39
N SER A 174 5.35 -16.79 -14.26
CA SER A 174 6.56 -17.61 -14.10
C SER A 174 6.53 -18.41 -12.79
N GLU A 175 7.38 -19.43 -12.68
CA GLU A 175 7.52 -20.21 -11.44
C GLU A 175 8.05 -19.38 -10.25
N LEU A 176 8.61 -18.22 -10.51
CA LEU A 176 9.06 -17.28 -9.49
C LEU A 176 7.90 -16.49 -8.87
N LEU A 177 6.73 -16.45 -9.54
CA LEU A 177 5.59 -15.71 -9.04
C LEU A 177 4.91 -16.48 -7.91
N ASN A 178 4.91 -15.88 -6.75
CA ASN A 178 4.21 -16.34 -5.56
C ASN A 178 3.43 -15.17 -4.95
N VAL A 179 2.12 -15.31 -4.79
CA VAL A 179 1.24 -14.28 -4.25
C VAL A 179 0.39 -14.87 -3.16
N THR A 180 0.38 -14.23 -2.00
CA THR A 180 -0.47 -14.59 -0.87
C THR A 180 -1.42 -13.46 -0.54
N PHE A 181 -2.61 -13.82 -0.08
CA PHE A 181 -3.44 -12.97 0.74
C PHE A 181 -3.14 -13.28 2.21
N ASP A 182 -2.69 -12.30 2.98
CA ASP A 182 -2.31 -12.50 4.37
C ASP A 182 -2.84 -11.37 5.27
N PRO A 183 -4.11 -11.42 5.69
CA PRO A 183 -4.69 -10.41 6.55
C PRO A 183 -4.24 -10.53 8.02
N THR A 184 -3.37 -11.48 8.34
CA THR A 184 -2.91 -11.73 9.72
C THR A 184 -1.72 -10.88 10.15
N ARG A 185 -1.14 -10.10 9.22
CA ARG A 185 0.03 -9.25 9.48
C ARG A 185 -0.40 -7.96 10.17
N PRO A 186 -0.12 -7.76 11.46
CA PRO A 186 -0.76 -6.71 12.25
C PRO A 186 -0.40 -5.28 11.83
N GLU A 187 0.74 -5.08 11.15
CA GLU A 187 1.19 -3.77 10.69
C GLU A 187 0.57 -3.34 9.36
N GLU A 188 -0.02 -4.23 8.60
CA GLU A 188 -0.56 -3.89 7.28
C GLU A 188 -1.96 -3.25 7.39
N LEU A 189 -2.24 -2.32 6.46
CA LEU A 189 -3.43 -1.46 6.49
C LEU A 189 -4.74 -2.23 6.53
N ALA A 190 -4.82 -3.33 5.77
CA ALA A 190 -6.04 -4.12 5.62
C ALA A 190 -6.05 -5.39 6.48
N SER A 191 -5.14 -5.51 7.44
CA SER A 191 -5.14 -6.65 8.33
C SER A 191 -6.27 -6.59 9.34
N TYR A 192 -6.86 -7.74 9.62
CA TYR A 192 -7.96 -7.93 10.55
C TYR A 192 -7.84 -9.29 11.25
N GLY A 193 -8.61 -9.50 12.30
CA GLY A 193 -8.71 -10.81 12.98
C GLY A 193 -9.88 -11.64 12.46
N TYR A 194 -10.98 -10.96 12.10
CA TYR A 194 -12.21 -11.54 11.55
C TYR A 194 -12.74 -10.62 10.45
N ASP A 195 -13.26 -11.20 9.39
CA ASP A 195 -13.93 -10.47 8.32
C ASP A 195 -15.33 -9.96 8.74
N ASP A 196 -16.04 -9.35 7.81
CA ASP A 196 -17.37 -8.80 8.04
C ASP A 196 -18.47 -9.89 8.18
N GLU A 197 -18.13 -11.16 7.97
CA GLU A 197 -18.99 -12.32 8.20
C GLU A 197 -18.65 -13.08 9.47
N GLY A 198 -17.55 -12.72 10.12
CA GLY A 198 -17.06 -13.38 11.31
C GLY A 198 -16.16 -14.58 11.02
N THR A 199 -15.67 -14.71 9.78
CA THR A 199 -14.64 -15.69 9.43
C THR A 199 -13.29 -15.23 9.95
N ARG A 200 -12.54 -16.12 10.57
CA ARG A 200 -11.22 -15.81 11.09
C ARG A 200 -10.23 -15.58 9.94
N ALA A 201 -9.42 -14.55 10.08
CA ALA A 201 -8.34 -14.25 9.15
C ALA A 201 -7.32 -15.38 9.08
N GLU A 202 -7.01 -15.83 7.86
CA GLU A 202 -6.00 -16.84 7.58
C GLU A 202 -5.18 -16.46 6.35
N ARG A 203 -3.90 -16.85 6.36
CA ARG A 203 -3.05 -16.67 5.19
C ARG A 203 -3.39 -17.71 4.12
N THR A 204 -3.64 -17.24 2.90
CA THR A 204 -4.00 -18.08 1.75
C THR A 204 -3.10 -17.81 0.55
N TRP A 205 -2.73 -18.86 -0.19
CA TRP A 205 -2.03 -18.71 -1.46
C TRP A 205 -3.03 -18.39 -2.56
N LEU A 206 -2.86 -17.25 -3.23
CA LEU A 206 -3.59 -16.93 -4.46
C LEU A 206 -2.88 -17.53 -5.67
N ILE A 207 -1.57 -17.34 -5.74
CA ILE A 207 -0.72 -17.90 -6.79
C ILE A 207 0.51 -18.52 -6.11
N ARG A 208 0.82 -19.75 -6.47
CA ARG A 208 1.99 -20.45 -5.96
C ARG A 208 2.79 -21.08 -7.10
N ARG A 209 4.08 -20.73 -7.18
CA ARG A 209 4.97 -21.13 -8.28
C ARG A 209 4.34 -20.88 -9.66
N GLY A 210 3.66 -19.75 -9.80
CA GLY A 210 2.99 -19.34 -11.03
C GLY A 210 1.67 -20.02 -11.32
N ILE A 211 1.18 -20.93 -10.47
CA ILE A 211 -0.13 -21.58 -10.62
C ILE A 211 -1.17 -20.87 -9.77
N LEU A 212 -2.32 -20.58 -10.34
CA LEU A 212 -3.48 -20.02 -9.66
C LEU A 212 -4.08 -21.09 -8.75
N GLU A 213 -4.09 -20.87 -7.41
CA GLU A 213 -4.54 -21.88 -6.46
C GLU A 213 -5.93 -21.58 -5.89
N HIS A 214 -6.20 -20.35 -5.45
CA HIS A 214 -7.44 -20.02 -4.76
C HIS A 214 -8.08 -18.75 -5.29
N LEU A 215 -9.41 -18.70 -5.17
CA LEU A 215 -10.23 -17.50 -5.23
C LEU A 215 -9.94 -16.62 -4.03
N TRP A 216 -10.25 -15.38 -4.19
CA TRP A 216 -10.30 -14.45 -3.11
C TRP A 216 -11.77 -14.25 -2.69
N GLU A 217 -12.27 -15.10 -1.80
CA GLU A 217 -13.66 -15.07 -1.35
C GLU A 217 -13.97 -13.84 -0.48
N ASP A 218 -12.99 -13.37 0.29
CA ASP A 218 -13.16 -12.26 1.24
C ASP A 218 -13.09 -10.86 0.60
N PHE A 219 -12.75 -10.73 -0.66
CA PHE A 219 -12.60 -9.43 -1.32
C PHE A 219 -13.92 -8.69 -1.56
N PHE A 220 -15.02 -9.40 -1.57
CA PHE A 220 -16.35 -8.89 -1.93
C PHE A 220 -16.90 -7.80 -1.04
N ARG A 221 -16.39 -7.65 0.16
CA ARG A 221 -17.05 -6.91 1.24
C ARG A 221 -16.28 -5.72 1.74
N LEU A 222 -15.19 -5.41 1.05
CA LEU A 222 -14.42 -4.24 1.40
C LEU A 222 -15.12 -2.99 0.87
N THR A 223 -15.64 -2.17 1.78
CA THR A 223 -16.09 -0.82 1.47
C THR A 223 -14.96 -0.02 0.80
N ASP A 224 -15.28 1.04 0.06
CA ASP A 224 -14.30 1.87 -0.64
C ASP A 224 -13.13 2.36 0.24
N ALA A 225 -13.36 2.53 1.54
CA ALA A 225 -12.32 2.88 2.51
C ALA A 225 -11.29 1.75 2.72
N ASN A 226 -11.70 0.49 2.55
CA ASN A 226 -10.84 -0.68 2.71
C ASN A 226 -10.12 -1.07 1.42
N ARG A 227 -10.56 -0.61 0.25
CA ARG A 227 -9.91 -0.89 -1.05
C ARG A 227 -8.46 -0.42 -1.07
N VAL A 228 -8.15 0.70 -0.45
CA VAL A 228 -6.76 1.20 -0.30
C VAL A 228 -5.93 0.31 0.63
N GLY A 229 -6.56 -0.24 1.67
CA GLY A 229 -5.91 -1.15 2.60
C GLY A 229 -5.54 -2.49 1.98
N VAL A 230 -6.39 -3.01 1.10
CA VAL A 230 -6.13 -4.24 0.36
C VAL A 230 -4.86 -4.17 -0.48
N LEU A 231 -4.59 -3.02 -1.09
CA LEU A 231 -3.35 -2.78 -1.83
C LEU A 231 -2.09 -3.09 -1.00
N CYS A 232 -2.12 -2.82 0.29
CA CYS A 232 -0.97 -3.04 1.16
C CYS A 232 -0.80 -4.50 1.59
N ASN A 233 -1.87 -5.29 1.65
CA ASN A 233 -1.80 -6.71 1.97
C ASN A 233 -1.30 -7.58 0.81
N PHE A 234 -1.35 -7.07 -0.42
CA PHE A 234 -0.77 -7.75 -1.58
C PHE A 234 0.75 -7.85 -1.56
N LEU A 235 1.43 -7.12 -0.70
CA LEU A 235 2.88 -7.06 -0.65
C LEU A 235 3.54 -8.30 -0.01
N GLY A 236 2.77 -9.33 0.32
CA GLY A 236 3.27 -10.65 0.69
C GLY A 236 3.82 -11.44 -0.49
N ILE A 237 4.66 -10.85 -1.34
CA ILE A 237 5.37 -11.57 -2.39
C ILE A 237 6.52 -12.34 -1.76
N GLU A 238 6.40 -13.66 -1.68
CA GLU A 238 7.54 -14.51 -1.35
C GLU A 238 8.43 -14.69 -2.58
N GLY A 239 9.70 -14.37 -2.44
CA GLY A 239 10.67 -14.57 -3.53
C GLY A 239 11.46 -13.32 -3.90
N GLY A 240 11.68 -12.40 -2.97
CA GLY A 240 12.66 -11.33 -3.13
C GLY A 240 12.13 -9.91 -3.11
N VAL A 241 10.83 -9.71 -3.10
CA VAL A 241 10.26 -8.40 -2.86
C VAL A 241 9.54 -8.44 -1.53
N ARG A 242 10.28 -8.23 -0.46
CA ARG A 242 9.68 -7.77 0.80
C ARG A 242 9.48 -6.27 0.65
N PRO A 243 8.35 -5.68 1.10
CA PRO A 243 8.31 -4.28 1.46
C PRO A 243 9.13 -4.16 2.75
N SER A 244 10.41 -4.39 2.64
CA SER A 244 11.32 -4.23 3.75
C SER A 244 11.98 -2.89 3.57
N HIS A 245 12.23 -2.21 4.70
CA HIS A 245 13.03 -1.01 4.79
C HIS A 245 14.43 -1.13 4.16
N GLU A 246 14.83 -2.31 3.73
CA GLU A 246 16.13 -2.64 3.17
C GLU A 246 16.21 -2.42 1.66
N HIS A 247 15.09 -2.31 0.96
CA HIS A 247 15.09 -1.89 -0.44
C HIS A 247 15.10 -0.36 -0.50
N ARG A 248 16.24 0.21 -0.18
CA ARG A 248 16.56 1.56 -0.60
C ARG A 248 16.57 1.54 -2.11
N TYR A 249 15.66 2.28 -2.68
CA TYR A 249 15.64 2.56 -4.10
C TYR A 249 16.94 3.31 -4.45
N THR A 250 17.80 2.68 -5.17
CA THR A 250 18.88 3.35 -5.89
C THR A 250 18.45 3.55 -7.32
#